data_caba17c3cb6eac7224cd2a8aa14e373b
#
_entry.id   caba17c3cb6eac7224cd2a8aa14e373b
#
_cell.length_a   1.000
_cell.length_b   1.000
_cell.length_c   1.000
_cell.angle_alpha   90.00
_cell.angle_beta   90.00
_cell.angle_gamma   90.00
#
_symmetry.space_group_name_H-M   'P 1'
#
loop_
_entity.id
_entity.type
_entity.pdbx_description
1 polymer ?
#
loop_
_entity_poly.entity_id
_entity_poly.type
_entity_poly.pdbx_seq_one_letter_code
_entity_poly.pdbx_strand_id
1 'polypeptide(L)'
;MFVGEEWIEKTVQYLSDLCEGNVETYKEEGHDRYVFVSDIGDKLTLHTYSNHRIMVQGKPLYLYNEFLSYVSYSPKVEVNDIIKATNEFIDTNTDVDEARNKMSEMMPMAYAGNVDPVIWKLFSPSVTLDDVEKEFEDYSCFTFPALRALEGYLKYLLSEKNIVIDETHNFGTVFNKDSNDKAIVIPKYVTAIANNDYVEALEEIYNYFKANRHVIFHVDQILITTKIIEDKQEAISIINDVAALIERTYKKIIK
;
A
#
# COMPACT_ATOMS: atom_id res chain seq x y z
N MET A 1 14.36 -10.78 -4.41
CA MET A 1 13.06 -11.29 -3.91
C MET A 1 12.61 -12.45 -4.77
N PHE A 2 12.01 -13.50 -4.21
CA PHE A 2 11.42 -14.62 -4.96
C PHE A 2 9.91 -14.44 -5.05
N VAL A 3 9.33 -14.33 -6.26
CA VAL A 3 7.90 -14.05 -6.44
C VAL A 3 7.13 -15.20 -7.10
N GLY A 4 7.81 -16.16 -7.71
CA GLY A 4 7.23 -17.23 -8.53
C GLY A 4 7.01 -16.80 -9.99
N GLU A 5 6.97 -17.79 -10.90
CA GLU A 5 6.94 -17.57 -12.36
C GLU A 5 5.75 -16.71 -12.80
N GLU A 6 4.56 -17.10 -12.41
CA GLU A 6 3.31 -16.40 -12.74
C GLU A 6 3.32 -14.92 -12.33
N TRP A 7 3.97 -14.61 -11.20
CA TRP A 7 4.02 -13.25 -10.67
C TRP A 7 5.06 -12.37 -11.38
N ILE A 8 6.05 -12.94 -12.05
CA ILE A 8 6.98 -12.16 -12.87
C ILE A 8 6.23 -11.48 -14.03
N GLU A 9 5.49 -12.26 -14.82
CA GLU A 9 4.73 -11.73 -15.96
C GLU A 9 3.69 -10.71 -15.51
N LYS A 10 2.94 -11.02 -14.46
CA LYS A 10 1.94 -10.11 -13.89
C LYS A 10 2.57 -8.81 -13.40
N THR A 11 3.73 -8.85 -12.75
CA THR A 11 4.44 -7.66 -12.26
C THR A 11 4.92 -6.78 -13.42
N VAL A 12 5.49 -7.39 -14.45
CA VAL A 12 5.92 -6.68 -15.66
C VAL A 12 4.73 -6.02 -16.36
N GLN A 13 3.62 -6.75 -16.51
CA GLN A 13 2.40 -6.21 -17.12
C GLN A 13 1.82 -5.06 -16.29
N TYR A 14 1.68 -5.24 -14.98
CA TYR A 14 1.18 -4.20 -14.07
C TYR A 14 1.99 -2.90 -14.17
N LEU A 15 3.33 -2.99 -14.10
CA LEU A 15 4.20 -1.82 -14.23
C LEU A 15 4.16 -1.20 -15.63
N SER A 16 4.00 -2.02 -16.67
CA SER A 16 3.84 -1.54 -18.04
C SER A 16 2.55 -0.75 -18.22
N ASP A 17 1.45 -1.22 -17.64
CA ASP A 17 0.16 -0.54 -17.68
C ASP A 17 0.21 0.81 -16.93
N LEU A 18 0.88 0.87 -15.78
CA LEU A 18 1.12 2.12 -15.04
C LEU A 18 1.96 3.14 -15.82
N CYS A 19 2.80 2.68 -16.75
CA CYS A 19 3.65 3.53 -17.59
C CYS A 19 3.06 3.75 -18.99
N GLU A 20 1.77 3.43 -19.21
CA GLU A 20 1.10 3.53 -20.52
C GLU A 20 1.89 2.85 -21.67
N GLY A 21 2.61 1.77 -21.33
CA GLY A 21 3.46 1.03 -22.27
C GLY A 21 4.85 1.64 -22.52
N ASN A 22 5.23 2.70 -21.80
CA ASN A 22 6.58 3.26 -21.88
C ASN A 22 7.57 2.38 -21.10
N VAL A 23 7.94 1.24 -21.72
CA VAL A 23 8.85 0.24 -21.20
C VAL A 23 9.87 -0.18 -22.23
N GLU A 24 11.14 -0.19 -21.86
CA GLU A 24 12.23 -0.74 -22.65
C GLU A 24 12.58 -2.13 -22.13
N THR A 25 12.69 -3.11 -23.03
CA THR A 25 13.00 -4.51 -22.67
C THR A 25 14.35 -4.91 -23.27
N TYR A 26 15.20 -5.51 -22.44
CA TYR A 26 16.52 -6.01 -22.82
C TYR A 26 16.66 -7.46 -22.39
N LYS A 27 17.09 -8.32 -23.33
CA LYS A 27 17.44 -9.70 -23.03
C LYS A 27 18.95 -9.78 -22.78
N GLU A 28 19.31 -10.16 -21.58
CA GLU A 28 20.70 -10.28 -21.14
C GLU A 28 21.02 -11.74 -20.81
N GLU A 29 22.29 -12.09 -20.67
CA GLU A 29 22.69 -13.44 -20.33
C GLU A 29 22.23 -13.80 -18.90
N GLY A 30 21.28 -14.74 -18.79
CA GLY A 30 20.76 -15.24 -17.52
C GLY A 30 19.62 -14.43 -16.90
N HIS A 31 19.19 -13.29 -17.48
CA HIS A 31 18.05 -12.53 -17.01
C HIS A 31 17.48 -11.58 -18.07
N ASP A 32 16.23 -11.19 -17.92
CA ASP A 32 15.63 -10.12 -18.70
C ASP A 32 15.61 -8.84 -17.83
N ARG A 33 15.84 -7.68 -18.48
CA ARG A 33 15.82 -6.37 -17.85
C ARG A 33 14.75 -5.50 -18.48
N TYR A 34 13.90 -4.93 -17.64
CA TYR A 34 12.82 -4.02 -18.03
C TYR A 34 13.08 -2.65 -17.40
N VAL A 35 12.95 -1.60 -18.19
CA VAL A 35 13.09 -0.22 -17.71
C VAL A 35 11.76 0.49 -17.91
N PHE A 36 11.10 0.83 -16.83
CA PHE A 36 9.82 1.53 -16.78
C PHE A 36 10.03 3.01 -16.53
N VAL A 37 9.28 3.86 -17.23
CA VAL A 37 9.28 5.30 -17.04
C VAL A 37 7.83 5.77 -16.95
N SER A 38 7.43 6.32 -15.80
CA SER A 38 6.09 6.88 -15.62
C SER A 38 5.94 8.23 -16.32
N ASP A 39 4.70 8.69 -16.46
CA ASP A 39 4.34 10.00 -17.00
C ASP A 39 4.94 11.18 -16.22
N ILE A 40 5.18 10.99 -14.92
CA ILE A 40 5.85 11.97 -14.05
C ILE A 40 7.38 11.89 -14.10
N GLY A 41 7.96 11.03 -14.96
CA GLY A 41 9.40 10.88 -15.15
C GLY A 41 10.10 10.02 -14.11
N ASP A 42 9.37 9.34 -13.22
CA ASP A 42 9.92 8.34 -12.32
C ASP A 42 10.37 7.10 -13.10
N LYS A 43 11.52 6.55 -12.71
CA LYS A 43 12.16 5.44 -13.42
C LYS A 43 12.44 4.28 -12.50
N LEU A 44 12.01 3.08 -12.92
CA LEU A 44 12.26 1.82 -12.23
C LEU A 44 12.86 0.80 -13.19
N THR A 45 13.89 0.08 -12.75
CA THR A 45 14.47 -1.04 -13.50
C THR A 45 14.21 -2.34 -12.77
N LEU A 46 13.60 -3.30 -13.46
CA LEU A 46 13.32 -4.63 -12.96
C LEU A 46 14.18 -5.65 -13.71
N HIS A 47 14.90 -6.49 -12.97
CA HIS A 47 15.62 -7.64 -13.50
C HIS A 47 14.87 -8.92 -13.10
N THR A 48 14.60 -9.78 -14.06
CA THR A 48 13.88 -11.05 -13.84
C THR A 48 14.78 -12.22 -14.20
N TYR A 49 14.98 -13.14 -13.28
CA TYR A 49 15.90 -14.27 -13.41
C TYR A 49 15.16 -15.57 -13.66
N SER A 50 15.79 -16.52 -14.35
CA SER A 50 15.23 -17.85 -14.65
C SER A 50 14.86 -18.67 -13.41
N ASN A 51 15.41 -18.35 -12.24
CA ASN A 51 15.05 -18.96 -10.96
C ASN A 51 13.85 -18.28 -10.26
N HIS A 52 13.06 -17.51 -11.00
CA HIS A 52 11.86 -16.77 -10.53
C HIS A 52 12.14 -15.73 -9.44
N ARG A 53 13.37 -15.26 -9.39
CA ARG A 53 13.74 -14.09 -8.58
C ARG A 53 13.61 -12.82 -9.40
N ILE A 54 13.34 -11.74 -8.68
CA ILE A 54 13.37 -10.39 -9.22
C ILE A 54 14.33 -9.53 -8.39
N MET A 55 14.95 -8.57 -9.05
CA MET A 55 15.72 -7.49 -8.44
C MET A 55 15.22 -6.17 -9.01
N VAL A 56 15.04 -5.18 -8.16
CA VAL A 56 14.55 -3.86 -8.55
C VAL A 56 15.61 -2.81 -8.25
N GLN A 57 15.72 -1.80 -9.13
CA GLN A 57 16.61 -0.66 -8.99
C GLN A 57 15.88 0.61 -9.40
N GLY A 58 16.08 1.70 -8.66
CA GLY A 58 15.44 3.00 -8.90
C GLY A 58 15.52 3.90 -7.68
N LYS A 59 14.59 4.85 -7.56
CA LYS A 59 14.41 5.69 -6.37
C LYS A 59 13.15 5.26 -5.64
N PRO A 60 13.01 5.52 -4.32
CA PRO A 60 11.82 5.17 -3.53
C PRO A 60 10.64 6.12 -3.84
N LEU A 61 10.28 6.23 -5.11
CA LEU A 61 9.20 7.07 -5.63
C LEU A 61 7.97 6.23 -6.00
N TYR A 62 7.11 6.77 -6.85
CA TYR A 62 5.83 6.18 -7.22
C TYR A 62 5.94 4.73 -7.73
N LEU A 63 6.76 4.47 -8.77
CA LEU A 63 6.88 3.14 -9.36
C LEU A 63 7.42 2.08 -8.40
N TYR A 64 8.35 2.46 -7.51
CA TYR A 64 8.85 1.54 -6.50
C TYR A 64 7.77 1.16 -5.48
N ASN A 65 7.01 2.13 -5.01
CA ASN A 65 5.93 1.88 -4.06
C ASN A 65 4.81 1.03 -4.67
N GLU A 66 4.45 1.29 -5.94
CA GLU A 66 3.49 0.46 -6.68
C GLU A 66 4.03 -0.96 -6.88
N PHE A 67 5.31 -1.10 -7.22
CA PHE A 67 5.98 -2.41 -7.31
C PHE A 67 5.88 -3.18 -5.99
N LEU A 68 6.29 -2.59 -4.86
CA LEU A 68 6.21 -3.26 -3.55
C LEU A 68 4.77 -3.63 -3.18
N SER A 69 3.82 -2.72 -3.41
CA SER A 69 2.41 -2.98 -3.18
C SER A 69 1.93 -4.19 -3.98
N TYR A 70 2.25 -4.22 -5.27
CA TYR A 70 1.78 -5.28 -6.15
C TYR A 70 2.37 -6.65 -5.79
N VAL A 71 3.69 -6.74 -5.57
CA VAL A 71 4.33 -8.01 -5.21
C VAL A 71 3.94 -8.50 -3.81
N SER A 72 3.45 -7.63 -2.93
CA SER A 72 2.93 -8.01 -1.61
C SER A 72 1.71 -8.94 -1.69
N TYR A 73 0.96 -8.92 -2.79
CA TYR A 73 -0.15 -9.85 -3.02
C TYR A 73 0.31 -11.25 -3.41
N SER A 74 1.58 -11.43 -3.81
CA SER A 74 2.09 -12.76 -4.11
C SER A 74 2.11 -13.65 -2.85
N PRO A 75 1.57 -14.88 -2.91
CA PRO A 75 1.61 -15.81 -1.78
C PRO A 75 3.02 -16.31 -1.45
N LYS A 76 4.00 -16.04 -2.33
CA LYS A 76 5.41 -16.41 -2.15
C LYS A 76 6.25 -15.34 -1.48
N VAL A 77 5.71 -14.12 -1.36
CA VAL A 77 6.36 -12.97 -0.75
C VAL A 77 5.90 -12.85 0.71
N GLU A 78 6.84 -12.80 1.61
CA GLU A 78 6.60 -12.67 3.04
C GLU A 78 6.98 -11.27 3.55
N VAL A 79 6.55 -10.91 4.77
CA VAL A 79 6.95 -9.64 5.42
C VAL A 79 8.48 -9.48 5.42
N ASN A 80 9.22 -10.57 5.65
CA ASN A 80 10.68 -10.58 5.64
C ASN A 80 11.27 -10.11 4.31
N ASP A 81 10.66 -10.53 3.19
CA ASP A 81 11.13 -10.15 1.85
C ASP A 81 10.90 -8.67 1.60
N ILE A 82 9.76 -8.14 2.05
CA ILE A 82 9.41 -6.73 1.93
C ILE A 82 10.36 -5.86 2.76
N ILE A 83 10.57 -6.19 4.04
CA ILE A 83 11.49 -5.45 4.91
C ILE A 83 12.92 -5.45 4.34
N LYS A 84 13.43 -6.62 3.88
CA LYS A 84 14.75 -6.69 3.26
C LYS A 84 14.85 -5.84 2.01
N ALA A 85 13.85 -5.89 1.12
CA ALA A 85 13.84 -5.07 -0.09
C ALA A 85 13.80 -3.57 0.26
N THR A 86 13.02 -3.19 1.27
CA THR A 86 12.95 -1.80 1.76
C THR A 86 14.30 -1.37 2.32
N ASN A 87 14.93 -2.18 3.18
CA ASN A 87 16.24 -1.88 3.76
C ASN A 87 17.31 -1.66 2.67
N GLU A 88 17.39 -2.57 1.69
CA GLU A 88 18.34 -2.45 0.57
C GLU A 88 18.09 -1.20 -0.26
N PHE A 89 16.82 -0.83 -0.43
CA PHE A 89 16.42 0.27 -1.31
C PHE A 89 16.63 1.65 -0.68
N ILE A 90 16.31 1.79 0.61
CA ILE A 90 16.45 3.07 1.34
C ILE A 90 17.71 3.12 2.23
N ASP A 91 18.56 2.09 2.17
CA ASP A 91 19.80 1.97 2.94
C ASP A 91 19.56 2.07 4.46
N THR A 92 18.66 1.21 4.96
CA THR A 92 18.37 1.02 6.38
C THR A 92 18.69 -0.42 6.82
N ASN A 93 18.64 -0.68 8.12
CA ASN A 93 18.94 -1.99 8.70
C ASN A 93 17.87 -2.42 9.71
N THR A 94 16.60 -2.16 9.40
CA THR A 94 15.49 -2.59 10.26
C THR A 94 15.51 -4.10 10.43
N ASP A 95 15.55 -4.55 11.68
CA ASP A 95 15.40 -5.97 12.00
C ASP A 95 13.94 -6.41 11.75
N VAL A 96 13.78 -7.58 11.14
CA VAL A 96 12.46 -8.07 10.73
C VAL A 96 11.57 -8.39 11.93
N ASP A 97 12.14 -8.95 12.99
CA ASP A 97 11.37 -9.28 14.18
C ASP A 97 11.03 -8.01 14.96
N GLU A 98 11.90 -7.02 14.95
CA GLU A 98 11.59 -5.69 15.48
C GLU A 98 10.46 -5.02 14.70
N ALA A 99 10.47 -5.06 13.36
CA ALA A 99 9.37 -4.54 12.53
C ALA A 99 8.03 -5.22 12.84
N ARG A 100 8.04 -6.55 13.02
CA ARG A 100 6.84 -7.31 13.43
C ARG A 100 6.35 -6.92 14.82
N ASN A 101 7.27 -6.77 15.76
CA ASN A 101 6.95 -6.33 17.12
C ASN A 101 6.33 -4.92 17.10
N LYS A 102 6.91 -3.98 16.37
CA LYS A 102 6.34 -2.64 16.18
C LYS A 102 4.90 -2.70 15.63
N MET A 103 4.66 -3.48 14.57
CA MET A 103 3.29 -3.64 14.03
C MET A 103 2.33 -4.24 15.07
N SER A 104 2.79 -5.24 15.83
CA SER A 104 1.99 -5.87 16.90
C SER A 104 1.71 -4.90 18.06
N GLU A 105 2.64 -4.03 18.40
CA GLU A 105 2.45 -3.00 19.44
C GLU A 105 1.50 -1.90 18.98
N MET A 106 1.59 -1.47 17.71
CA MET A 106 0.71 -0.46 17.14
C MET A 106 -0.73 -0.96 16.97
N MET A 107 -0.91 -2.24 16.64
CA MET A 107 -2.21 -2.84 16.26
C MET A 107 -2.44 -4.20 16.94
N PRO A 108 -2.38 -4.29 18.29
CA PRO A 108 -2.30 -5.58 18.98
C PRO A 108 -3.49 -6.52 18.73
N MET A 109 -4.71 -6.01 18.65
CA MET A 109 -5.90 -6.85 18.42
C MET A 109 -6.06 -7.20 16.95
N ALA A 110 -5.83 -6.25 16.05
CA ALA A 110 -5.94 -6.48 14.61
C ALA A 110 -4.82 -7.41 14.12
N TYR A 111 -3.58 -7.21 14.60
CA TYR A 111 -2.42 -8.02 14.22
C TYR A 111 -2.52 -9.48 14.71
N ALA A 112 -3.04 -9.69 15.93
CA ALA A 112 -3.31 -11.02 16.47
C ALA A 112 -4.60 -11.65 15.93
N GLY A 113 -5.43 -10.89 15.23
CA GLY A 113 -6.72 -11.32 14.71
C GLY A 113 -6.63 -11.98 13.34
N ASN A 114 -7.80 -12.28 12.77
CA ASN A 114 -7.93 -12.92 11.46
C ASN A 114 -7.93 -11.91 10.30
N VAL A 115 -7.13 -10.87 10.38
CA VAL A 115 -6.96 -9.91 9.28
C VAL A 115 -6.06 -10.53 8.21
N ASP A 116 -6.39 -10.30 6.93
CA ASP A 116 -5.62 -10.85 5.80
C ASP A 116 -4.13 -10.48 5.94
N PRO A 117 -3.20 -11.48 5.90
CA PRO A 117 -1.76 -11.24 6.03
C PRO A 117 -1.16 -10.27 5.01
N VAL A 118 -1.82 -10.06 3.87
CA VAL A 118 -1.41 -9.07 2.86
C VAL A 118 -1.37 -7.66 3.47
N ILE A 119 -2.29 -7.34 4.40
CA ILE A 119 -2.34 -6.03 5.05
C ILE A 119 -1.03 -5.73 5.79
N TRP A 120 -0.46 -6.73 6.47
CA TRP A 120 0.80 -6.59 7.20
C TRP A 120 2.00 -6.46 6.26
N LYS A 121 1.98 -7.16 5.12
CA LYS A 121 3.00 -7.00 4.07
C LYS A 121 2.97 -5.59 3.48
N LEU A 122 1.78 -5.07 3.21
CA LEU A 122 1.60 -3.70 2.69
C LEU A 122 2.03 -2.65 3.72
N PHE A 123 1.77 -2.86 5.02
CA PHE A 123 2.11 -1.90 6.07
C PHE A 123 3.59 -1.91 6.45
N SER A 124 4.26 -3.06 6.33
CA SER A 124 5.61 -3.28 6.87
C SER A 124 6.70 -2.30 6.41
N PRO A 125 6.71 -1.75 5.17
CA PRO A 125 7.69 -0.73 4.81
C PRO A 125 7.58 0.55 5.65
N SER A 126 6.39 0.89 6.14
CA SER A 126 6.17 2.12 6.91
C SER A 126 6.86 2.10 8.27
N VAL A 127 7.01 0.92 8.90
CA VAL A 127 7.66 0.82 10.22
C VAL A 127 9.18 0.94 10.16
N THR A 128 9.78 0.92 8.97
CA THR A 128 11.23 1.13 8.79
C THR A 128 11.63 2.59 8.94
N LEU A 129 10.66 3.53 8.92
CA LEU A 129 10.94 4.98 9.01
C LEU A 129 11.67 5.36 10.29
N ASP A 130 11.41 4.68 11.40
CA ASP A 130 12.08 4.97 12.68
C ASP A 130 13.61 4.80 12.58
N ASP A 131 14.06 3.81 11.81
CA ASP A 131 15.48 3.44 11.64
C ASP A 131 16.17 4.26 10.54
N VAL A 132 15.45 5.18 9.90
CA VAL A 132 15.99 6.05 8.86
C VAL A 132 16.77 7.20 9.51
N GLU A 133 18.10 7.20 9.34
CA GLU A 133 18.98 8.26 9.82
C GLU A 133 19.17 9.39 8.80
N LYS A 134 18.94 9.09 7.51
CA LYS A 134 19.09 10.07 6.42
C LYS A 134 17.89 11.01 6.36
N GLU A 135 18.16 12.26 6.03
CA GLU A 135 17.11 13.20 5.67
C GLU A 135 16.63 12.93 4.23
N PHE A 136 15.33 13.00 4.03
CA PHE A 136 14.67 12.90 2.73
C PHE A 136 14.01 14.23 2.39
N GLU A 137 14.01 14.58 1.11
CA GLU A 137 13.23 15.72 0.62
C GLU A 137 11.73 15.41 0.63
N ASP A 138 11.36 14.10 0.57
CA ASP A 138 9.98 13.61 0.60
C ASP A 138 9.90 12.27 1.34
N TYR A 139 9.17 12.25 2.44
CA TYR A 139 8.89 11.05 3.23
C TYR A 139 7.62 10.30 2.79
N SER A 140 6.99 10.67 1.68
CA SER A 140 5.78 10.00 1.17
C SER A 140 5.99 8.51 0.90
N CYS A 141 7.23 8.09 0.56
CA CYS A 141 7.58 6.68 0.36
C CYS A 141 7.32 5.79 1.58
N PHE A 142 7.23 6.35 2.79
CA PHE A 142 6.92 5.62 4.02
C PHE A 142 5.44 5.67 4.37
N THR A 143 4.72 6.74 4.00
CA THR A 143 3.28 6.86 4.26
C THR A 143 2.43 6.15 3.23
N PHE A 144 2.92 6.05 1.99
CA PHE A 144 2.26 5.33 0.92
C PHE A 144 1.94 3.87 1.28
N PRO A 145 2.88 3.05 1.80
CA PRO A 145 2.61 1.69 2.22
C PRO A 145 1.52 1.59 3.29
N ALA A 146 1.51 2.49 4.28
CA ALA A 146 0.48 2.52 5.32
C ALA A 146 -0.91 2.79 4.73
N LEU A 147 -1.03 3.76 3.82
CA LEU A 147 -2.31 4.06 3.16
C LEU A 147 -2.77 2.94 2.21
N ARG A 148 -1.83 2.24 1.56
CA ARG A 148 -2.15 1.03 0.79
C ARG A 148 -2.65 -0.11 1.68
N ALA A 149 -2.05 -0.27 2.86
CA ALA A 149 -2.55 -1.23 3.84
C ALA A 149 -3.97 -0.88 4.31
N LEU A 150 -4.25 0.42 4.52
CA LEU A 150 -5.59 0.89 4.89
C LEU A 150 -6.61 0.64 3.77
N GLU A 151 -6.24 0.88 2.50
CA GLU A 151 -7.08 0.54 1.34
C GLU A 151 -7.36 -0.97 1.29
N GLY A 152 -6.31 -1.78 1.45
CA GLY A 152 -6.43 -3.23 1.51
C GLY A 152 -7.33 -3.70 2.65
N TYR A 153 -7.19 -3.10 3.83
CA TYR A 153 -8.03 -3.40 4.99
C TYR A 153 -9.51 -3.04 4.73
N LEU A 154 -9.79 -1.90 4.11
CA LEU A 154 -11.15 -1.54 3.70
C LEU A 154 -11.74 -2.56 2.73
N LYS A 155 -10.97 -2.97 1.71
CA LYS A 155 -11.40 -4.00 0.76
C LYS A 155 -11.63 -5.36 1.45
N TYR A 156 -10.75 -5.72 2.37
CA TYR A 156 -10.90 -6.93 3.20
C TYR A 156 -12.22 -6.89 3.98
N LEU A 157 -12.52 -5.82 4.72
CA LEU A 157 -13.76 -5.68 5.46
C LEU A 157 -15.01 -5.73 4.56
N LEU A 158 -14.96 -5.12 3.39
CA LEU A 158 -16.06 -5.20 2.41
C LEU A 158 -16.25 -6.63 1.90
N SER A 159 -15.16 -7.34 1.62
CA SER A 159 -15.22 -8.75 1.16
C SER A 159 -15.81 -9.70 2.19
N GLU A 160 -15.56 -9.48 3.50
CA GLU A 160 -16.19 -10.21 4.61
C GLU A 160 -17.74 -10.06 4.63
N LYS A 161 -18.24 -9.04 3.95
CA LYS A 161 -19.68 -8.80 3.75
C LYS A 161 -20.15 -9.15 2.33
N ASN A 162 -19.36 -9.89 1.57
CA ASN A 162 -19.60 -10.25 0.17
C ASN A 162 -19.77 -9.03 -0.76
N ILE A 163 -19.10 -7.91 -0.42
CA ILE A 163 -19.04 -6.71 -1.24
C ILE A 163 -17.64 -6.66 -1.86
N VAL A 164 -17.53 -7.00 -3.14
CA VAL A 164 -16.25 -7.04 -3.85
C VAL A 164 -16.02 -5.71 -4.55
N ILE A 165 -14.83 -5.16 -4.36
CA ILE A 165 -14.33 -3.97 -5.07
C ILE A 165 -13.39 -4.45 -6.18
N ASP A 166 -13.74 -4.16 -7.42
CA ASP A 166 -12.99 -4.52 -8.63
C ASP A 166 -13.01 -3.35 -9.65
N GLU A 167 -12.59 -3.61 -10.87
CA GLU A 167 -12.57 -2.61 -11.95
C GLU A 167 -13.97 -2.06 -12.28
N THR A 168 -15.02 -2.86 -12.10
CA THR A 168 -16.41 -2.50 -12.39
C THR A 168 -17.15 -1.93 -11.18
N HIS A 169 -16.72 -2.29 -9.97
CA HIS A 169 -17.31 -1.89 -8.70
C HIS A 169 -16.26 -1.18 -7.83
N ASN A 170 -16.07 0.11 -8.08
CA ASN A 170 -15.18 0.95 -7.28
C ASN A 170 -15.87 1.42 -5.98
N PHE A 171 -15.13 2.07 -5.10
CA PHE A 171 -15.67 2.60 -3.84
C PHE A 171 -16.88 3.53 -4.01
N GLY A 172 -16.99 4.26 -5.12
CA GLY A 172 -18.15 5.10 -5.43
C GLY A 172 -19.46 4.32 -5.62
N THR A 173 -19.40 3.00 -5.80
CA THR A 173 -20.60 2.14 -5.83
C THR A 173 -21.09 1.73 -4.45
N VAL A 174 -20.25 1.93 -3.41
CA VAL A 174 -20.52 1.56 -2.02
C VAL A 174 -20.78 2.78 -1.15
N PHE A 175 -20.12 3.89 -1.44
CA PHE A 175 -20.18 5.11 -0.64
C PHE A 175 -20.79 6.28 -1.44
N ASN A 176 -21.69 7.02 -0.80
CA ASN A 176 -22.19 8.31 -1.26
C ASN A 176 -21.67 9.43 -0.34
N LYS A 177 -21.89 10.68 -0.74
CA LYS A 177 -21.62 11.85 0.10
C LYS A 177 -22.88 12.28 0.84
N ASP A 178 -22.74 12.61 2.13
CA ASP A 178 -23.78 13.29 2.89
C ASP A 178 -23.78 14.80 2.61
N SER A 179 -24.63 15.54 3.31
CA SER A 179 -24.74 17.02 3.21
C SER A 179 -23.47 17.78 3.65
N ASN A 180 -22.56 17.11 4.36
CA ASN A 180 -21.29 17.66 4.85
C ASN A 180 -20.07 17.17 4.05
N ASP A 181 -20.30 16.61 2.86
CA ASP A 181 -19.28 16.00 1.98
C ASP A 181 -18.57 14.75 2.58
N LYS A 182 -19.08 14.21 3.71
CA LYS A 182 -18.58 12.96 4.27
C LYS A 182 -19.12 11.76 3.49
N ALA A 183 -18.27 10.78 3.30
CA ALA A 183 -18.68 9.52 2.72
C ALA A 183 -19.49 8.71 3.72
N ILE A 184 -20.64 8.21 3.28
CA ILE A 184 -21.54 7.32 4.00
C ILE A 184 -21.84 6.09 3.15
N VAL A 185 -22.01 4.93 3.79
CA VAL A 185 -22.39 3.70 3.10
C VAL A 185 -23.81 3.83 2.55
N ILE A 186 -24.03 3.48 1.29
CA ILE A 186 -25.36 3.58 0.67
C ILE A 186 -26.37 2.61 1.32
N PRO A 187 -27.69 2.98 1.40
CA PRO A 187 -28.68 2.25 2.18
C PRO A 187 -28.80 0.76 1.88
N LYS A 188 -28.63 0.34 0.62
CA LYS A 188 -28.70 -1.08 0.25
C LYS A 188 -27.63 -1.93 0.96
N TYR A 189 -26.41 -1.38 1.15
CA TYR A 189 -25.33 -2.08 1.84
C TYR A 189 -25.45 -1.97 3.36
N VAL A 190 -25.96 -0.85 3.88
CA VAL A 190 -26.32 -0.75 5.30
C VAL A 190 -27.27 -1.88 5.70
N THR A 191 -28.31 -2.10 4.89
CA THR A 191 -29.26 -3.21 5.11
C THR A 191 -28.61 -4.58 4.99
N ALA A 192 -27.71 -4.77 4.02
CA ALA A 192 -27.02 -6.05 3.82
C ALA A 192 -26.01 -6.36 4.93
N ILE A 193 -25.29 -5.35 5.42
CA ILE A 193 -24.31 -5.48 6.50
C ILE A 193 -25.01 -5.75 7.83
N ALA A 194 -26.15 -5.11 8.09
CA ALA A 194 -27.01 -5.26 9.27
C ALA A 194 -26.27 -5.13 10.62
N ASN A 195 -25.21 -4.33 10.65
CA ASN A 195 -24.40 -4.05 11.84
C ASN A 195 -23.89 -2.60 11.77
N ASN A 196 -24.39 -1.74 12.67
CA ASN A 196 -24.07 -0.31 12.69
C ASN A 196 -22.59 -0.05 13.01
N ASP A 197 -22.00 -0.77 13.95
CA ASP A 197 -20.58 -0.63 14.30
C ASP A 197 -19.69 -0.93 13.09
N TYR A 198 -20.09 -1.90 12.26
CA TYR A 198 -19.40 -2.25 11.03
C TYR A 198 -19.52 -1.15 9.96
N VAL A 199 -20.74 -0.63 9.76
CA VAL A 199 -20.99 0.48 8.83
C VAL A 199 -20.17 1.71 9.20
N GLU A 200 -20.20 2.12 10.47
CA GLU A 200 -19.44 3.26 10.97
C GLU A 200 -17.92 3.04 10.79
N ALA A 201 -17.42 1.82 11.01
CA ALA A 201 -16.01 1.50 10.77
C ALA A 201 -15.62 1.67 9.29
N LEU A 202 -16.44 1.18 8.35
CA LEU A 202 -16.20 1.37 6.91
C LEU A 202 -16.20 2.85 6.52
N GLU A 203 -17.15 3.63 7.04
CA GLU A 203 -17.24 5.07 6.78
C GLU A 203 -16.03 5.82 7.32
N GLU A 204 -15.58 5.50 8.54
CA GLU A 204 -14.43 6.11 9.18
C GLU A 204 -13.14 5.83 8.38
N ILE A 205 -12.91 4.58 8.00
CA ILE A 205 -11.75 4.15 7.19
C ILE A 205 -11.77 4.86 5.83
N TYR A 206 -12.90 4.82 5.14
CA TYR A 206 -12.99 5.39 3.79
C TYR A 206 -12.82 6.91 3.78
N ASN A 207 -13.39 7.63 4.77
CA ASN A 207 -13.21 9.07 4.89
C ASN A 207 -11.74 9.46 5.12
N TYR A 208 -11.04 8.75 6.02
CA TYR A 208 -9.61 8.97 6.23
C TYR A 208 -8.78 8.66 4.98
N PHE A 209 -9.02 7.50 4.36
CA PHE A 209 -8.34 7.11 3.13
C PHE A 209 -8.54 8.13 2.01
N LYS A 210 -9.79 8.55 1.78
CA LYS A 210 -10.12 9.54 0.74
C LYS A 210 -9.42 10.88 0.99
N ALA A 211 -9.39 11.36 2.23
CA ALA A 211 -8.77 12.62 2.58
C ALA A 211 -7.24 12.62 2.35
N ASN A 212 -6.58 11.47 2.56
CA ASN A 212 -5.12 11.36 2.45
C ASN A 212 -4.67 10.86 1.07
N ARG A 213 -5.50 10.09 0.35
CA ARG A 213 -5.16 9.53 -0.96
C ARG A 213 -4.81 10.61 -1.99
N HIS A 214 -5.67 11.61 -2.16
CA HIS A 214 -5.47 12.67 -3.16
C HIS A 214 -4.21 13.50 -2.88
N VAL A 215 -3.81 13.55 -1.62
CA VAL A 215 -2.68 14.36 -1.18
C VAL A 215 -1.34 13.67 -1.44
N ILE A 216 -1.29 12.33 -1.39
CA ILE A 216 -0.04 11.55 -1.41
C ILE A 216 0.14 10.78 -2.74
N PHE A 217 -0.95 10.45 -3.45
CA PHE A 217 -0.92 9.54 -4.61
C PHE A 217 -1.05 10.24 -5.97
N HIS A 218 -1.39 11.52 -6.01
CA HIS A 218 -1.52 12.24 -7.25
C HIS A 218 -0.58 13.44 -7.28
N VAL A 219 0.27 13.47 -8.29
CA VAL A 219 0.85 14.73 -8.75
C VAL A 219 -0.31 15.50 -9.37
N ASP A 220 -0.76 16.58 -8.74
CA ASP A 220 -1.78 17.44 -9.30
C ASP A 220 -1.33 17.94 -10.68
N GLN A 221 -2.29 18.18 -11.59
CA GLN A 221 -2.01 18.76 -12.91
C GLN A 221 -1.19 20.08 -12.83
N ILE A 222 -1.19 20.70 -11.66
CA ILE A 222 -0.35 21.85 -11.32
C ILE A 222 0.66 21.35 -10.30
N LEU A 223 1.92 21.14 -10.71
CA LEU A 223 3.03 20.61 -9.87
C LEU A 223 3.19 21.32 -8.52
N ILE A 224 2.83 22.62 -8.44
CA ILE A 224 2.91 23.43 -7.20
C ILE A 224 1.91 22.97 -6.12
N THR A 225 0.86 22.21 -6.48
CA THR A 225 -0.15 21.74 -5.52
C THR A 225 0.11 20.30 -5.03
N THR A 226 1.13 19.63 -5.57
CA THR A 226 1.53 18.29 -5.12
C THR A 226 2.05 18.39 -3.68
N LYS A 227 1.38 17.72 -2.75
CA LYS A 227 1.82 17.68 -1.36
C LYS A 227 3.05 16.77 -1.26
N ILE A 228 4.14 17.36 -0.77
CA ILE A 228 5.36 16.68 -0.37
C ILE A 228 5.34 16.59 1.16
N ILE A 229 5.73 15.45 1.72
CA ILE A 229 5.88 15.28 3.17
C ILE A 229 7.35 15.53 3.50
N GLU A 230 7.69 16.79 3.79
CA GLU A 230 9.07 17.22 4.06
C GLU A 230 9.51 16.89 5.50
N ASP A 231 8.56 16.68 6.41
CA ASP A 231 8.84 16.42 7.82
C ASP A 231 8.66 14.94 8.17
N LYS A 232 9.73 14.32 8.70
CA LYS A 232 9.70 12.95 9.23
C LYS A 232 8.60 12.75 10.26
N GLN A 233 8.35 13.73 11.14
CA GLN A 233 7.33 13.63 12.18
C GLN A 233 5.90 13.66 11.59
N GLU A 234 5.67 14.41 10.51
CA GLU A 234 4.39 14.37 9.79
C GLU A 234 4.16 12.96 9.20
N ALA A 235 5.18 12.35 8.59
CA ALA A 235 5.08 11.00 8.08
C ALA A 235 4.78 9.97 9.20
N ILE A 236 5.48 10.06 10.32
CA ILE A 236 5.25 9.21 11.51
C ILE A 236 3.81 9.39 12.02
N SER A 237 3.31 10.63 12.07
CA SER A 237 1.93 10.89 12.51
C SER A 237 0.90 10.21 11.60
N ILE A 238 1.07 10.29 10.28
CA ILE A 238 0.17 9.63 9.32
C ILE A 238 0.21 8.10 9.49
N ILE A 239 1.39 7.52 9.66
CA ILE A 239 1.55 6.07 9.86
C ILE A 239 0.85 5.63 11.15
N ASN A 240 1.04 6.38 12.23
CA ASN A 240 0.40 6.10 13.53
C ASN A 240 -1.12 6.26 13.46
N ASP A 241 -1.62 7.26 12.75
CA ASP A 241 -3.06 7.47 12.54
C ASP A 241 -3.70 6.30 11.79
N VAL A 242 -3.03 5.80 10.74
CA VAL A 242 -3.49 4.61 10.00
C VAL A 242 -3.52 3.39 10.90
N ALA A 243 -2.46 3.13 11.66
CA ALA A 243 -2.41 2.00 12.58
C ALA A 243 -3.49 2.09 13.66
N ALA A 244 -3.65 3.26 14.28
CA ALA A 244 -4.68 3.51 15.28
C ALA A 244 -6.10 3.33 14.70
N LEU A 245 -6.30 3.72 13.43
CA LEU A 245 -7.58 3.55 12.75
C LEU A 245 -7.91 2.08 12.48
N ILE A 246 -6.94 1.29 11.98
CA ILE A 246 -7.10 -0.15 11.79
C ILE A 246 -7.43 -0.82 13.13
N GLU A 247 -6.65 -0.56 14.17
CA GLU A 247 -6.83 -1.16 15.49
C GLU A 247 -8.17 -0.80 16.13
N ARG A 248 -8.56 0.48 16.08
CA ARG A 248 -9.82 0.98 16.66
C ARG A 248 -11.03 0.40 15.94
N THR A 249 -11.02 0.38 14.61
CA THR A 249 -12.13 -0.15 13.82
C THR A 249 -12.22 -1.66 13.94
N TYR A 250 -11.09 -2.37 14.00
CA TYR A 250 -11.07 -3.81 14.27
C TYR A 250 -11.73 -4.11 15.64
N LYS A 251 -11.31 -3.44 16.72
CA LYS A 251 -11.94 -3.58 18.04
C LYS A 251 -13.43 -3.31 18.04
N LYS A 252 -13.88 -2.37 17.21
CA LYS A 252 -15.30 -2.00 17.10
C LYS A 252 -16.14 -3.13 16.49
N ILE A 253 -15.60 -3.81 15.48
CA ILE A 253 -16.34 -4.83 14.71
C ILE A 253 -16.31 -6.25 15.29
N ILE A 254 -15.33 -6.57 16.16
CA ILE A 254 -15.20 -7.91 16.79
C ILE A 254 -15.97 -8.06 18.09
N LYS A 255 -16.62 -7.00 18.56
CA LYS A 255 -17.51 -7.04 19.75
C LYS A 255 -18.79 -7.80 19.45
#